data_3ed0a17895b09439005b78602f4a9342
#
_entry.id   3ed0a17895b09439005b78602f4a9342
#
_cell.length_a   1.000
_cell.length_b   1.000
_cell.length_c   1.000
_cell.angle_alpha   90.00
_cell.angle_beta   90.00
_cell.angle_gamma   90.00
#
_symmetry.space_group_name_H-M   'P 1'
#
loop_
_entity.id
_entity.type
_entity.pdbx_description
1 polymer ?
#
loop_
_entity_poly.entity_id
_entity_poly.type
_entity_poly.pdbx_seq_one_letter_code
_entity_poly.pdbx_strand_id
1 'polypeptide(L)'
;MIILYFEALAAIALSLSVLMAGAWMVQQRTGNSGWVDTIWTFAVGVVGAGSALWPVADAAPNARQWLVAALVAIWSVRLGLHIAARTAAITDDPRYAAFAREWGVDSPRRMFVFLQNQGFGSIPLVFAIFVAARFPHTALRLTDYLGALILLIGIAGEALADAQLRHFRINPVNQGRVCDAGLWRWSRHPNYFFEWFGWLAYPVIAISIQDPFYYPWGWASLPAPVFMYWILVHVTGIPPLEQQMLRSRGERYRDYQSRTSMFFPLPPQKGVVT
;
A
#
# COMPACT_ATOMS: atom_id res chain seq x y z
N MET A 1 -6.45 -1.91 -29.66
CA MET A 1 -5.85 -2.31 -28.37
C MET A 1 -5.07 -1.18 -27.69
N ILE A 2 -4.10 -0.52 -28.33
CA ILE A 2 -3.31 0.58 -27.72
C ILE A 2 -4.21 1.68 -27.13
N ILE A 3 -5.24 2.12 -27.86
CA ILE A 3 -6.19 3.14 -27.42
C ILE A 3 -6.83 2.78 -26.07
N LEU A 4 -7.25 1.54 -25.87
CA LEU A 4 -7.83 1.07 -24.59
C LEU A 4 -6.91 1.31 -23.39
N TYR A 5 -5.60 1.11 -23.52
CA TYR A 5 -4.65 1.32 -22.42
C TYR A 5 -4.48 2.81 -22.09
N PHE A 6 -4.51 3.68 -23.07
CA PHE A 6 -4.48 5.13 -22.85
C PHE A 6 -5.79 5.65 -22.26
N GLU A 7 -6.94 5.14 -22.74
CA GLU A 7 -8.24 5.46 -22.14
C GLU A 7 -8.33 5.01 -20.69
N ALA A 8 -7.84 3.79 -20.39
CA ALA A 8 -7.76 3.28 -19.02
C ALA A 8 -6.85 4.14 -18.14
N LEU A 9 -5.66 4.51 -18.61
CA LEU A 9 -4.76 5.41 -17.88
C LEU A 9 -5.41 6.77 -17.59
N ALA A 10 -6.10 7.37 -18.58
CA ALA A 10 -6.78 8.64 -18.40
C ALA A 10 -7.94 8.51 -17.41
N ALA A 11 -8.75 7.45 -17.51
CA ALA A 11 -9.86 7.20 -16.60
C ALA A 11 -9.38 6.92 -15.16
N ILE A 12 -8.31 6.13 -15.00
CA ILE A 12 -7.67 5.87 -13.71
C ILE A 12 -7.16 7.18 -13.09
N ALA A 13 -6.42 7.99 -13.87
CA ALA A 13 -5.87 9.26 -13.40
C ALA A 13 -6.98 10.24 -12.96
N LEU A 14 -8.01 10.38 -13.76
CA LEU A 14 -9.15 11.23 -13.45
C LEU A 14 -9.90 10.76 -12.20
N SER A 15 -10.18 9.45 -12.12
CA SER A 15 -10.90 8.87 -10.97
C SER A 15 -10.13 9.05 -9.67
N LEU A 16 -8.80 8.76 -9.67
CA LEU A 16 -7.95 8.98 -8.51
C LEU A 16 -7.88 10.46 -8.13
N SER A 17 -7.74 11.37 -9.10
CA SER A 17 -7.72 12.81 -8.86
C SER A 17 -9.02 13.29 -8.18
N VAL A 18 -10.19 12.87 -8.68
CA VAL A 18 -11.49 13.21 -8.11
C VAL A 18 -11.63 12.66 -6.68
N LEU A 19 -11.26 11.41 -6.45
CA LEU A 19 -11.34 10.80 -5.12
C LEU A 19 -10.38 11.45 -4.13
N MET A 20 -9.18 11.84 -4.57
CA MET A 20 -8.22 12.55 -3.71
C MET A 20 -8.65 14.00 -3.46
N ALA A 21 -9.35 14.66 -4.39
CA ALA A 21 -10.02 15.93 -4.11
C ALA A 21 -11.14 15.77 -3.05
N GLY A 22 -11.89 14.65 -3.11
CA GLY A 22 -12.83 14.26 -2.06
C GLY A 22 -12.15 14.05 -0.69
N ALA A 23 -11.00 13.37 -0.66
CA ALA A 23 -10.20 13.18 0.55
C ALA A 23 -9.76 14.52 1.16
N TRP A 24 -9.33 15.46 0.32
CA TRP A 24 -9.03 16.82 0.75
C TRP A 24 -10.25 17.52 1.37
N MET A 25 -11.43 17.43 0.76
CA MET A 25 -12.66 18.02 1.32
C MET A 25 -13.02 17.41 2.68
N VAL A 26 -12.88 16.09 2.85
CA VAL A 26 -13.12 15.40 4.12
C VAL A 26 -12.14 15.89 5.17
N GLN A 27 -10.85 15.96 4.85
CA GLN A 27 -9.79 16.44 5.74
C GLN A 27 -10.06 17.90 6.18
N GLN A 28 -10.44 18.79 5.25
CA GLN A 28 -10.78 20.19 5.58
C GLN A 28 -11.98 20.30 6.50
N ARG A 29 -12.99 19.43 6.37
CA ARG A 29 -14.22 19.46 7.18
C ARG A 29 -14.04 18.82 8.55
N THR A 30 -13.26 17.75 8.65
CA THR A 30 -13.10 16.99 9.88
C THR A 30 -11.93 17.47 10.74
N GLY A 31 -10.96 18.18 10.13
CA GLY A 31 -9.69 18.52 10.77
C GLY A 31 -8.78 17.32 11.05
N ASN A 32 -9.18 16.10 10.64
CA ASN A 32 -8.41 14.87 10.86
C ASN A 32 -7.84 14.36 9.54
N SER A 33 -6.55 14.55 9.36
CA SER A 33 -5.81 14.16 8.15
C SER A 33 -5.61 12.64 8.03
N GLY A 34 -5.86 11.86 9.07
CA GLY A 34 -5.81 10.40 9.01
C GLY A 34 -6.82 9.79 8.02
N TRP A 35 -7.93 10.50 7.74
CA TRP A 35 -8.90 10.08 6.74
C TRP A 35 -8.35 10.06 5.31
N VAL A 36 -7.27 10.80 5.05
CA VAL A 36 -6.60 10.81 3.74
C VAL A 36 -6.14 9.41 3.36
N ASP A 37 -5.41 8.73 4.24
CA ASP A 37 -4.89 7.38 3.97
C ASP A 37 -6.03 6.36 3.85
N THR A 38 -7.10 6.52 4.65
CA THR A 38 -8.30 5.68 4.57
C THR A 38 -8.96 5.81 3.19
N ILE A 39 -9.23 7.04 2.75
CA ILE A 39 -9.88 7.32 1.47
C ILE A 39 -8.98 6.90 0.32
N TRP A 40 -7.67 7.14 0.40
CA TRP A 40 -6.70 6.68 -0.58
C TRP A 40 -6.76 5.17 -0.78
N THR A 41 -6.77 4.39 0.31
CA THR A 41 -6.82 2.93 0.25
C THR A 41 -8.09 2.44 -0.44
N PHE A 42 -9.25 3.01 -0.09
CA PHE A 42 -10.51 2.68 -0.76
C PHE A 42 -10.56 3.18 -2.20
N ALA A 43 -9.97 4.33 -2.50
CA ALA A 43 -9.88 4.85 -3.87
C ALA A 43 -9.08 3.92 -4.78
N VAL A 44 -7.89 3.47 -4.34
CA VAL A 44 -7.09 2.48 -5.08
C VAL A 44 -7.87 1.17 -5.25
N GLY A 45 -8.58 0.71 -4.22
CA GLY A 45 -9.39 -0.50 -4.29
C GLY A 45 -10.55 -0.40 -5.27
N VAL A 46 -11.36 0.66 -5.19
CA VAL A 46 -12.54 0.86 -6.05
C VAL A 46 -12.14 1.10 -7.50
N VAL A 47 -11.15 1.98 -7.74
CA VAL A 47 -10.67 2.26 -9.10
C VAL A 47 -9.96 1.02 -9.66
N GLY A 48 -9.21 0.29 -8.83
CA GLY A 48 -8.56 -0.97 -9.20
C GLY A 48 -9.56 -2.06 -9.59
N ALA A 49 -10.57 -2.32 -8.77
CA ALA A 49 -11.61 -3.29 -9.07
C ALA A 49 -12.43 -2.90 -10.31
N GLY A 50 -12.82 -1.63 -10.40
CA GLY A 50 -13.51 -1.09 -11.57
C GLY A 50 -12.69 -1.22 -12.85
N SER A 51 -11.38 -0.92 -12.79
CA SER A 51 -10.48 -1.06 -13.93
C SER A 51 -10.29 -2.53 -14.35
N ALA A 52 -10.22 -3.45 -13.40
CA ALA A 52 -10.12 -4.90 -13.68
C ALA A 52 -11.37 -5.41 -14.41
N LEU A 53 -12.55 -4.92 -14.01
CA LEU A 53 -13.85 -5.31 -14.57
C LEU A 53 -14.29 -4.45 -15.77
N TRP A 54 -13.50 -3.47 -16.18
CA TRP A 54 -13.85 -2.60 -17.31
C TRP A 54 -14.21 -3.42 -18.55
N PRO A 55 -15.40 -3.21 -19.12
CA PRO A 55 -15.85 -3.99 -20.27
C PRO A 55 -15.00 -3.68 -21.51
N VAL A 56 -14.74 -4.71 -22.31
CA VAL A 56 -14.05 -4.58 -23.59
C VAL A 56 -14.94 -5.24 -24.65
N ALA A 57 -15.34 -4.48 -25.67
CA ALA A 57 -16.19 -4.94 -26.78
C ALA A 57 -17.47 -5.66 -26.29
N ASP A 58 -18.13 -5.09 -25.27
CA ASP A 58 -19.37 -5.60 -24.66
C ASP A 58 -19.32 -7.03 -24.13
N ALA A 59 -18.10 -7.59 -23.96
CA ALA A 59 -17.92 -8.90 -23.37
C ALA A 59 -18.05 -8.88 -21.85
N ALA A 60 -18.72 -9.86 -21.29
CA ALA A 60 -18.76 -10.06 -19.83
C ALA A 60 -17.37 -10.30 -19.26
N PRO A 61 -17.08 -9.83 -18.03
CA PRO A 61 -15.79 -10.08 -17.39
C PRO A 61 -15.50 -11.58 -17.22
N ASN A 62 -14.28 -11.98 -17.57
CA ASN A 62 -13.81 -13.36 -17.42
C ASN A 62 -13.36 -13.68 -15.99
N ALA A 63 -13.04 -14.95 -15.73
CA ALA A 63 -12.65 -15.43 -14.40
C ALA A 63 -11.42 -14.70 -13.82
N ARG A 64 -10.43 -14.32 -14.65
CA ARG A 64 -9.25 -13.57 -14.21
C ARG A 64 -9.61 -12.16 -13.81
N GLN A 65 -10.47 -11.48 -14.54
CA GLN A 65 -10.93 -10.13 -14.18
C GLN A 65 -11.65 -10.13 -12.83
N TRP A 66 -12.52 -11.11 -12.59
CA TRP A 66 -13.17 -11.28 -11.28
C TRP A 66 -12.18 -11.64 -10.18
N LEU A 67 -11.21 -12.53 -10.45
CA LEU A 67 -10.15 -12.87 -9.48
C LEU A 67 -9.37 -11.62 -9.08
N VAL A 68 -8.88 -10.84 -10.04
CA VAL A 68 -8.08 -9.63 -9.77
C VAL A 68 -8.92 -8.57 -9.05
N ALA A 69 -10.18 -8.37 -9.46
CA ALA A 69 -11.09 -7.44 -8.78
C ALA A 69 -11.35 -7.86 -7.34
N ALA A 70 -11.59 -9.15 -7.09
CA ALA A 70 -11.80 -9.67 -5.73
C ALA A 70 -10.54 -9.50 -4.85
N LEU A 71 -9.37 -9.80 -5.40
CA LEU A 71 -8.10 -9.67 -4.68
C LEU A 71 -7.84 -8.22 -4.24
N VAL A 72 -7.98 -7.24 -5.14
CA VAL A 72 -7.78 -5.83 -4.77
C VAL A 72 -8.87 -5.33 -3.82
N ALA A 73 -10.11 -5.82 -3.94
CA ALA A 73 -11.17 -5.48 -3.02
C ALA A 73 -10.90 -6.00 -1.59
N ILE A 74 -10.43 -7.26 -1.46
CA ILE A 74 -10.05 -7.86 -0.16
C ILE A 74 -8.92 -7.06 0.47
N TRP A 75 -7.87 -6.72 -0.29
CA TRP A 75 -6.77 -5.88 0.18
C TRP A 75 -7.27 -4.52 0.67
N SER A 76 -8.05 -3.83 -0.16
CA SER A 76 -8.54 -2.49 0.14
C SER A 76 -9.47 -2.46 1.36
N VAL A 77 -10.39 -3.42 1.47
CA VAL A 77 -11.31 -3.52 2.62
C VAL A 77 -10.52 -3.80 3.90
N ARG A 78 -9.61 -4.77 3.88
CA ARG A 78 -8.80 -5.10 5.06
C ARG A 78 -7.97 -3.91 5.53
N LEU A 79 -7.17 -3.32 4.62
CA LEU A 79 -6.28 -2.21 4.97
C LEU A 79 -7.08 -0.94 5.28
N GLY A 80 -8.08 -0.62 4.47
CA GLY A 80 -8.91 0.56 4.67
C GLY A 80 -9.67 0.54 6.00
N LEU A 81 -10.24 -0.59 6.40
CA LEU A 81 -10.89 -0.73 7.72
C LEU A 81 -9.88 -0.63 8.87
N HIS A 82 -8.68 -1.20 8.72
CA HIS A 82 -7.62 -1.07 9.73
C HIS A 82 -7.20 0.39 9.92
N ILE A 83 -6.97 1.13 8.83
CA ILE A 83 -6.60 2.55 8.89
C ILE A 83 -7.77 3.39 9.42
N ALA A 84 -9.01 3.13 8.97
CA ALA A 84 -10.20 3.83 9.45
C ALA A 84 -10.37 3.71 10.96
N ALA A 85 -10.25 2.49 11.49
CA ALA A 85 -10.34 2.25 12.93
C ALA A 85 -9.26 3.01 13.72
N ARG A 86 -8.02 3.09 13.19
CA ARG A 86 -6.95 3.88 13.78
C ARG A 86 -7.25 5.37 13.73
N THR A 87 -7.71 5.87 12.58
CA THR A 87 -8.03 7.28 12.34
C THR A 87 -9.17 7.75 13.24
N ALA A 88 -10.21 6.94 13.44
CA ALA A 88 -11.32 7.27 14.32
C ALA A 88 -10.90 7.38 15.81
N ALA A 89 -9.78 6.79 16.19
CA ALA A 89 -9.26 6.83 17.55
C ALA A 89 -8.30 7.99 17.85
N ILE A 90 -7.99 8.83 16.83
CA ILE A 90 -7.06 9.98 16.96
C ILE A 90 -7.73 11.27 16.49
N THR A 91 -7.27 12.40 17.00
CA THR A 91 -7.76 13.72 16.59
C THR A 91 -7.17 14.18 15.26
N ASP A 92 -5.91 13.84 15.00
CA ASP A 92 -5.22 14.11 13.72
C ASP A 92 -4.01 13.18 13.54
N ASP A 93 -3.59 12.94 12.31
CA ASP A 93 -2.37 12.17 12.03
C ASP A 93 -1.13 13.08 12.22
N PRO A 94 -0.18 12.70 13.12
CA PRO A 94 0.97 13.54 13.42
C PRO A 94 1.84 13.91 12.21
N ARG A 95 1.89 13.07 11.17
CA ARG A 95 2.67 13.32 9.94
C ARG A 95 2.11 14.52 9.19
N TYR A 96 0.80 14.50 8.95
CA TYR A 96 0.10 15.57 8.22
C TYR A 96 -0.01 16.85 9.07
N ALA A 97 -0.21 16.70 10.39
CA ALA A 97 -0.20 17.83 11.32
C ALA A 97 1.16 18.56 11.33
N ALA A 98 2.27 17.84 11.15
CA ALA A 98 3.59 18.44 11.01
C ALA A 98 3.69 19.26 9.71
N PHE A 99 3.24 18.72 8.58
CA PHE A 99 3.18 19.46 7.31
C PHE A 99 2.29 20.71 7.41
N ALA A 100 1.11 20.58 8.01
CA ALA A 100 0.19 21.71 8.16
C ALA A 100 0.82 22.86 8.97
N ARG A 101 1.57 22.55 10.04
CA ARG A 101 2.30 23.55 10.81
C ARG A 101 3.42 24.22 10.02
N GLU A 102 4.16 23.45 9.23
CA GLU A 102 5.24 23.97 8.37
C GLU A 102 4.70 24.90 7.28
N TRP A 103 3.56 24.54 6.68
CA TRP A 103 2.97 25.28 5.56
C TRP A 103 2.17 26.52 5.99
N GLY A 104 1.80 26.63 7.27
CA GLY A 104 1.07 27.76 7.82
C GLY A 104 -0.23 28.07 7.05
N VAL A 105 -0.41 29.32 6.65
CA VAL A 105 -1.62 29.80 5.96
C VAL A 105 -1.85 29.14 4.60
N ASP A 106 -0.81 28.65 3.94
CA ASP A 106 -0.88 27.96 2.65
C ASP A 106 -1.25 26.47 2.78
N SER A 107 -1.42 25.98 4.01
CA SER A 107 -1.67 24.56 4.29
C SER A 107 -2.81 23.96 3.46
N PRO A 108 -4.00 24.58 3.30
CA PRO A 108 -5.08 23.98 2.53
C PRO A 108 -4.71 23.74 1.06
N ARG A 109 -4.06 24.73 0.43
CA ARG A 109 -3.64 24.66 -0.97
C ARG A 109 -2.52 23.61 -1.16
N ARG A 110 -1.51 23.64 -0.29
CA ARG A 110 -0.39 22.68 -0.37
C ARG A 110 -0.85 21.26 -0.09
N MET A 111 -1.79 21.06 0.85
CA MET A 111 -2.41 19.77 1.11
C MET A 111 -3.16 19.26 -0.14
N PHE A 112 -3.94 20.10 -0.80
CA PHE A 112 -4.60 19.71 -2.06
C PHE A 112 -3.59 19.20 -3.10
N VAL A 113 -2.53 19.97 -3.36
CA VAL A 113 -1.48 19.58 -4.31
C VAL A 113 -0.79 18.28 -3.88
N PHE A 114 -0.50 18.14 -2.59
CA PHE A 114 0.11 16.94 -2.04
C PHE A 114 -0.77 15.70 -2.29
N LEU A 115 -2.09 15.81 -2.05
CA LEU A 115 -3.02 14.71 -2.27
C LEU A 115 -3.21 14.40 -3.75
N GLN A 116 -3.18 15.41 -4.64
CA GLN A 116 -3.16 15.15 -6.09
C GLN A 116 -1.90 14.39 -6.50
N ASN A 117 -0.73 14.76 -5.99
CA ASN A 117 0.50 14.03 -6.24
C ASN A 117 0.44 12.58 -5.71
N GLN A 118 -0.20 12.35 -4.57
CA GLN A 118 -0.44 11.01 -4.03
C GLN A 118 -1.37 10.20 -4.94
N GLY A 119 -2.43 10.81 -5.47
CA GLY A 119 -3.33 10.21 -6.46
C GLY A 119 -2.59 9.82 -7.74
N PHE A 120 -1.84 10.74 -8.32
CA PHE A 120 -1.05 10.48 -9.54
C PHE A 120 0.05 9.43 -9.30
N GLY A 121 0.70 9.46 -8.14
CA GLY A 121 1.66 8.44 -7.73
C GLY A 121 1.04 7.04 -7.63
N SER A 122 -0.27 6.94 -7.45
CA SER A 122 -0.98 5.66 -7.37
C SER A 122 -1.38 5.09 -8.74
N ILE A 123 -1.21 5.85 -9.83
CA ILE A 123 -1.53 5.37 -11.18
C ILE A 123 -0.80 4.06 -11.51
N PRO A 124 0.53 3.90 -11.27
CA PRO A 124 1.21 2.64 -11.51
C PRO A 124 0.60 1.44 -10.77
N LEU A 125 0.10 1.65 -9.55
CA LEU A 125 -0.55 0.61 -8.74
C LEU A 125 -1.83 0.13 -9.41
N VAL A 126 -2.74 1.06 -9.72
CA VAL A 126 -4.02 0.73 -10.35
C VAL A 126 -3.83 0.23 -11.77
N PHE A 127 -2.87 0.76 -12.50
CA PHE A 127 -2.57 0.30 -13.85
C PHE A 127 -2.01 -1.13 -13.86
N ALA A 128 -1.22 -1.53 -12.87
CA ALA A 128 -0.77 -2.91 -12.71
C ALA A 128 -1.95 -3.88 -12.50
N ILE A 129 -2.97 -3.47 -11.73
CA ILE A 129 -4.22 -4.23 -11.53
C ILE A 129 -4.96 -4.39 -12.87
N PHE A 130 -5.13 -3.28 -13.60
CA PHE A 130 -5.77 -3.28 -14.92
C PHE A 130 -5.06 -4.22 -15.89
N VAL A 131 -3.73 -4.12 -15.99
CA VAL A 131 -2.92 -4.94 -16.89
C VAL A 131 -2.97 -6.42 -16.50
N ALA A 132 -2.88 -6.75 -15.21
CA ALA A 132 -2.98 -8.13 -14.73
C ALA A 132 -4.32 -8.77 -15.11
N ALA A 133 -5.42 -8.02 -15.02
CA ALA A 133 -6.75 -8.48 -15.41
C ALA A 133 -6.91 -8.71 -16.92
N ARG A 134 -6.03 -8.15 -17.77
CA ARG A 134 -6.13 -8.14 -19.25
C ARG A 134 -5.22 -9.13 -19.96
N PHE A 135 -4.58 -10.05 -19.25
CA PHE A 135 -3.80 -11.07 -19.93
C PHE A 135 -4.65 -11.80 -20.99
N PRO A 136 -4.17 -11.96 -22.25
CA PRO A 136 -5.00 -12.35 -23.40
C PRO A 136 -5.60 -13.76 -23.37
N HIS A 137 -5.26 -14.59 -22.39
CA HIS A 137 -5.77 -15.95 -22.26
C HIS A 137 -6.98 -15.97 -21.30
N THR A 138 -8.11 -16.55 -21.72
CA THR A 138 -9.36 -16.54 -20.95
C THR A 138 -9.36 -17.47 -19.74
N ALA A 139 -8.70 -18.66 -19.85
CA ALA A 139 -8.58 -19.59 -18.74
C ALA A 139 -7.55 -19.10 -17.69
N LEU A 140 -7.79 -19.46 -16.43
CA LEU A 140 -6.83 -19.20 -15.35
C LEU A 140 -5.59 -20.09 -15.54
N ARG A 141 -4.41 -19.49 -15.31
CA ARG A 141 -3.11 -20.12 -15.40
C ARG A 141 -2.54 -20.34 -14.00
N LEU A 142 -1.48 -21.16 -13.91
CA LEU A 142 -0.76 -21.34 -12.64
C LEU A 142 -0.29 -20.00 -12.05
N THR A 143 0.16 -19.08 -12.90
CA THR A 143 0.60 -17.72 -12.46
C THR A 143 -0.54 -16.89 -11.86
N ASP A 144 -1.79 -17.10 -12.26
CA ASP A 144 -2.94 -16.43 -11.67
C ASP A 144 -3.16 -16.90 -10.21
N TYR A 145 -3.03 -18.21 -9.98
CA TYR A 145 -3.11 -18.79 -8.62
C TYR A 145 -1.91 -18.42 -7.75
N LEU A 146 -0.69 -18.38 -8.33
CA LEU A 146 0.50 -17.95 -7.61
C LEU A 146 0.42 -16.46 -7.21
N GLY A 147 -0.04 -15.60 -8.13
CA GLY A 147 -0.28 -14.19 -7.81
C GLY A 147 -1.34 -14.02 -6.73
N ALA A 148 -2.44 -14.77 -6.81
CA ALA A 148 -3.45 -14.75 -5.75
C ALA A 148 -2.87 -15.18 -4.39
N LEU A 149 -2.08 -16.23 -4.37
CA LEU A 149 -1.41 -16.71 -3.15
C LEU A 149 -0.44 -15.67 -2.58
N ILE A 150 0.36 -15.00 -3.42
CA ILE A 150 1.28 -13.93 -3.01
C ILE A 150 0.50 -12.79 -2.34
N LEU A 151 -0.59 -12.32 -2.95
CA LEU A 151 -1.38 -11.23 -2.37
C LEU A 151 -2.05 -11.65 -1.06
N LEU A 152 -2.60 -12.86 -0.99
CA LEU A 152 -3.23 -13.36 0.24
C LEU A 152 -2.21 -13.54 1.38
N ILE A 153 -0.99 -14.01 1.08
CA ILE A 153 0.11 -14.05 2.06
C ILE A 153 0.49 -12.64 2.50
N GLY A 154 0.56 -11.68 1.57
CA GLY A 154 0.80 -10.28 1.89
C GLY A 154 -0.24 -9.73 2.86
N ILE A 155 -1.53 -9.87 2.52
CA ILE A 155 -2.65 -9.42 3.36
C ILE A 155 -2.63 -10.09 4.75
N ALA A 156 -2.42 -11.40 4.81
CA ALA A 156 -2.41 -12.15 6.07
C ALA A 156 -1.19 -11.78 6.93
N GLY A 157 -0.01 -11.67 6.33
CA GLY A 157 1.23 -11.31 7.01
C GLY A 157 1.19 -9.89 7.58
N GLU A 158 0.66 -8.94 6.81
CA GLU A 158 0.45 -7.57 7.26
C GLU A 158 -0.57 -7.53 8.41
N ALA A 159 -1.70 -8.23 8.28
CA ALA A 159 -2.70 -8.31 9.34
C ALA A 159 -2.14 -8.91 10.64
N LEU A 160 -1.30 -9.94 10.53
CA LEU A 160 -0.61 -10.55 11.66
C LEU A 160 0.38 -9.58 12.31
N ALA A 161 1.19 -8.87 11.52
CA ALA A 161 2.13 -7.87 12.02
C ALA A 161 1.42 -6.76 12.79
N ASP A 162 0.33 -6.22 12.23
CA ASP A 162 -0.49 -5.20 12.87
C ASP A 162 -1.15 -5.70 14.15
N ALA A 163 -1.65 -6.95 14.16
CA ALA A 163 -2.23 -7.56 15.34
C ALA A 163 -1.19 -7.76 16.46
N GLN A 164 0.01 -8.21 16.13
CA GLN A 164 1.12 -8.34 17.08
C GLN A 164 1.48 -6.98 17.70
N LEU A 165 1.63 -5.94 16.88
CA LEU A 165 1.95 -4.60 17.36
C LEU A 165 0.83 -4.03 18.24
N ARG A 166 -0.42 -4.20 17.85
CA ARG A 166 -1.58 -3.78 18.64
C ARG A 166 -1.60 -4.49 19.98
N HIS A 167 -1.46 -5.83 20.01
CA HIS A 167 -1.41 -6.61 21.25
C HIS A 167 -0.28 -6.16 22.17
N PHE A 168 0.91 -5.89 21.61
CA PHE A 168 2.04 -5.37 22.36
C PHE A 168 1.73 -4.02 23.00
N ARG A 169 1.09 -3.09 22.26
CA ARG A 169 0.79 -1.72 22.72
C ARG A 169 -0.28 -1.62 23.80
N ILE A 170 -1.29 -2.51 23.78
CA ILE A 170 -2.35 -2.50 24.79
C ILE A 170 -1.89 -3.07 26.14
N ASN A 171 -0.79 -3.79 26.21
CA ASN A 171 -0.26 -4.30 27.47
C ASN A 171 0.51 -3.18 28.21
N PRO A 172 0.05 -2.74 29.40
CA PRO A 172 0.69 -1.67 30.17
C PRO A 172 2.16 -1.93 30.51
N VAL A 173 2.56 -3.21 30.67
CA VAL A 173 3.94 -3.62 30.93
C VAL A 173 4.89 -3.21 29.81
N ASN A 174 4.38 -3.03 28.60
CA ASN A 174 5.16 -2.68 27.43
C ASN A 174 5.25 -1.15 27.18
N GLN A 175 4.67 -0.36 28.06
CA GLN A 175 4.72 1.09 27.92
C GLN A 175 6.18 1.59 27.89
N GLY A 176 6.52 2.37 26.85
CA GLY A 176 7.89 2.86 26.63
C GLY A 176 8.87 1.83 26.08
N ARG A 177 8.44 0.60 25.78
CA ARG A 177 9.28 -0.42 25.13
C ARG A 177 9.15 -0.40 23.62
N VAL A 178 10.04 -1.14 22.94
CA VAL A 178 10.00 -1.41 21.51
C VAL A 178 9.47 -2.82 21.31
N CYS A 179 8.56 -3.01 20.34
CA CYS A 179 8.08 -4.34 19.97
C CYS A 179 9.15 -5.05 19.15
N ASP A 180 9.74 -6.10 19.70
CA ASP A 180 10.80 -6.93 19.10
C ASP A 180 10.47 -8.42 19.12
N ALA A 181 9.18 -8.76 19.18
CA ALA A 181 8.67 -10.12 19.23
C ALA A 181 7.91 -10.50 17.95
N GLY A 182 7.77 -11.80 17.68
CA GLY A 182 7.09 -12.31 16.50
C GLY A 182 7.74 -11.83 15.20
N LEU A 183 6.95 -11.31 14.27
CA LEU A 183 7.44 -10.76 13.00
C LEU A 183 8.34 -9.54 13.20
N TRP A 184 8.10 -8.74 14.23
CA TRP A 184 8.90 -7.56 14.59
C TRP A 184 10.33 -7.90 15.07
N ARG A 185 10.61 -9.16 15.36
CA ARG A 185 11.97 -9.64 15.63
C ARG A 185 12.81 -9.78 14.35
N TRP A 186 12.15 -10.03 13.20
CA TRP A 186 12.82 -10.32 11.93
C TRP A 186 12.92 -9.08 11.03
N SER A 187 11.98 -8.16 11.17
CA SER A 187 11.96 -6.87 10.47
C SER A 187 11.43 -5.80 11.40
N ARG A 188 11.94 -4.57 11.29
CA ARG A 188 11.41 -3.41 12.02
C ARG A 188 10.09 -2.89 11.44
N HIS A 189 9.79 -3.28 10.18
CA HIS A 189 8.57 -2.89 9.47
C HIS A 189 7.96 -4.08 8.71
N PRO A 190 7.59 -5.16 9.43
CA PRO A 190 7.10 -6.38 8.78
C PRO A 190 5.77 -6.16 8.05
N ASN A 191 4.90 -5.26 8.54
CA ASN A 191 3.68 -4.88 7.86
C ASN A 191 3.96 -4.21 6.51
N TYR A 192 4.94 -3.32 6.41
CA TYR A 192 5.34 -2.71 5.14
C TYR A 192 5.99 -3.72 4.18
N PHE A 193 6.75 -4.68 4.72
CA PHE A 193 7.28 -5.76 3.89
C PHE A 193 6.15 -6.58 3.26
N PHE A 194 5.14 -6.97 4.03
CA PHE A 194 4.01 -7.76 3.53
C PHE A 194 3.10 -6.95 2.61
N GLU A 195 2.91 -5.66 2.84
CA GLU A 195 2.24 -4.76 1.92
C GLU A 195 2.96 -4.74 0.56
N TRP A 196 4.27 -4.46 0.55
CA TRP A 196 5.08 -4.50 -0.66
C TRP A 196 5.05 -5.87 -1.34
N PHE A 197 5.18 -6.95 -0.58
CA PHE A 197 5.17 -8.32 -1.09
C PHE A 197 3.87 -8.64 -1.83
N GLY A 198 2.75 -8.17 -1.32
CA GLY A 198 1.46 -8.31 -1.97
C GLY A 198 1.42 -7.70 -3.37
N TRP A 199 2.09 -6.57 -3.60
CA TRP A 199 2.12 -5.90 -4.91
C TRP A 199 2.89 -6.68 -5.97
N LEU A 200 3.72 -7.67 -5.62
CA LEU A 200 4.36 -8.59 -6.56
C LEU A 200 3.35 -9.51 -7.26
N ALA A 201 2.16 -9.66 -6.74
CA ALA A 201 1.10 -10.49 -7.31
C ALA A 201 0.73 -10.08 -8.74
N TYR A 202 0.61 -8.78 -8.99
CA TYR A 202 0.15 -8.27 -10.29
C TYR A 202 1.15 -8.54 -11.42
N PRO A 203 2.46 -8.30 -11.30
CA PRO A 203 3.44 -8.76 -12.29
C PRO A 203 3.45 -10.27 -12.50
N VAL A 204 3.29 -11.06 -11.44
CA VAL A 204 3.23 -12.53 -11.56
C VAL A 204 2.01 -12.97 -12.38
N ILE A 205 0.86 -12.30 -12.24
CA ILE A 205 -0.33 -12.54 -13.05
C ILE A 205 -0.13 -12.01 -14.48
N ALA A 206 0.46 -10.83 -14.66
CA ALA A 206 0.51 -10.13 -15.94
C ALA A 206 1.57 -10.65 -16.90
N ILE A 207 2.72 -11.13 -16.40
CA ILE A 207 3.88 -11.50 -17.22
C ILE A 207 3.84 -12.99 -17.54
N SER A 208 4.06 -13.34 -18.82
CA SER A 208 4.29 -14.72 -19.24
C SER A 208 5.77 -15.04 -19.16
N ILE A 209 6.14 -16.06 -18.37
CA ILE A 209 7.53 -16.54 -18.28
C ILE A 209 7.91 -17.35 -19.52
N GLN A 210 6.96 -18.07 -20.14
CA GLN A 210 7.19 -18.92 -21.31
C GLN A 210 7.40 -18.11 -22.58
N ASP A 211 6.66 -17.01 -22.74
CA ASP A 211 6.80 -16.06 -23.84
C ASP A 211 6.65 -14.64 -23.29
N PRO A 212 7.77 -13.98 -22.94
CA PRO A 212 7.74 -12.65 -22.34
C PRO A 212 7.17 -11.56 -23.25
N PHE A 213 7.14 -11.81 -24.56
CA PHE A 213 6.62 -10.86 -25.56
C PHE A 213 5.16 -11.16 -26.00
N TYR A 214 4.58 -12.27 -25.54
CA TYR A 214 3.19 -12.60 -25.82
C TYR A 214 2.20 -11.53 -25.36
N TYR A 215 2.50 -10.90 -24.23
CA TYR A 215 1.73 -9.79 -23.67
C TYR A 215 2.66 -8.66 -23.22
N PRO A 216 3.16 -7.80 -24.14
CA PRO A 216 4.13 -6.77 -23.80
C PRO A 216 3.66 -5.78 -22.73
N TRP A 217 2.34 -5.49 -22.67
CA TRP A 217 1.75 -4.66 -21.63
C TRP A 217 1.90 -5.25 -20.22
N GLY A 218 2.12 -6.55 -20.09
CA GLY A 218 2.39 -7.20 -18.80
C GLY A 218 3.56 -6.57 -18.05
N TRP A 219 4.60 -6.13 -18.77
CA TRP A 219 5.76 -5.46 -18.17
C TRP A 219 5.43 -4.11 -17.52
N ALA A 220 4.34 -3.46 -17.95
CA ALA A 220 3.86 -2.23 -17.33
C ALA A 220 3.27 -2.41 -15.93
N SER A 221 3.21 -3.64 -15.43
CA SER A 221 2.86 -3.94 -14.03
C SER A 221 4.05 -3.83 -13.05
N LEU A 222 5.30 -3.90 -13.54
CA LEU A 222 6.50 -3.84 -12.71
C LEU A 222 6.70 -2.51 -11.96
N PRO A 223 6.34 -1.34 -12.51
CA PRO A 223 6.43 -0.09 -11.76
C PRO A 223 5.68 -0.10 -10.43
N ALA A 224 4.61 -0.90 -10.27
CA ALA A 224 3.84 -0.94 -9.04
C ALA A 224 4.64 -1.40 -7.82
N PRO A 225 5.23 -2.62 -7.78
CA PRO A 225 6.04 -3.04 -6.63
C PRO A 225 7.32 -2.20 -6.47
N VAL A 226 7.90 -1.69 -7.55
CA VAL A 226 9.08 -0.80 -7.48
C VAL A 226 8.71 0.51 -6.79
N PHE A 227 7.59 1.11 -7.18
CA PHE A 227 7.09 2.35 -6.59
C PHE A 227 6.68 2.16 -5.12
N MET A 228 5.98 1.05 -4.79
CA MET A 228 5.63 0.73 -3.41
C MET A 228 6.88 0.56 -2.53
N TYR A 229 7.89 -0.17 -3.01
CA TYR A 229 9.16 -0.28 -2.29
C TYR A 229 9.78 1.08 -2.03
N TRP A 230 9.89 1.90 -3.08
CA TRP A 230 10.51 3.21 -2.98
C TRP A 230 9.78 4.13 -2.00
N ILE A 231 8.44 4.20 -2.07
CA ILE A 231 7.62 5.02 -1.16
C ILE A 231 7.74 4.55 0.29
N LEU A 232 7.63 3.25 0.52
CA LEU A 232 7.64 2.70 1.87
C LEU A 232 9.02 2.81 2.52
N VAL A 233 10.08 2.55 1.75
CA VAL A 233 11.45 2.49 2.32
C VAL A 233 12.11 3.86 2.35
N HIS A 234 11.84 4.74 1.39
CA HIS A 234 12.63 5.97 1.22
C HIS A 234 11.85 7.28 1.39
N VAL A 235 10.50 7.27 1.35
CA VAL A 235 9.73 8.52 1.34
C VAL A 235 8.81 8.65 2.54
N THR A 236 7.64 8.02 2.50
CA THR A 236 6.55 8.27 3.46
C THR A 236 6.38 7.20 4.52
N GLY A 237 6.97 6.02 4.31
CA GLY A 237 6.81 4.89 5.22
C GLY A 237 7.80 4.91 6.37
N ILE A 238 8.95 4.27 6.17
CA ILE A 238 9.96 4.01 7.20
C ILE A 238 10.60 5.28 7.76
N PRO A 239 11.08 6.24 6.93
CA PRO A 239 11.88 7.36 7.46
C PRO A 239 11.17 8.18 8.54
N PRO A 240 9.92 8.65 8.35
CA PRO A 240 9.25 9.44 9.38
C PRO A 240 8.91 8.62 10.63
N LEU A 241 8.61 7.32 10.48
CA LEU A 241 8.34 6.45 11.63
C LEU A 241 9.59 6.20 12.47
N GLU A 242 10.73 5.91 11.85
CA GLU A 242 11.98 5.68 12.57
C GLU A 242 12.47 6.95 13.28
N GLN A 243 12.31 8.12 12.64
CA GLN A 243 12.59 9.40 13.31
C GLN A 243 11.72 9.61 14.55
N GLN A 244 10.41 9.32 14.44
CA GLN A 244 9.50 9.41 15.57
C GLN A 244 9.87 8.41 16.69
N MET A 245 10.23 7.18 16.32
CA MET A 245 10.64 6.15 17.28
C MET A 245 11.95 6.53 18.00
N LEU A 246 12.93 7.07 17.29
CA LEU A 246 14.16 7.58 17.87
C LEU A 246 13.90 8.72 18.86
N ARG A 247 13.01 9.67 18.52
CA ARG A 247 12.64 10.77 19.41
C ARG A 247 11.91 10.27 20.68
N SER A 248 11.10 9.24 20.58
CA SER A 248 10.25 8.76 21.67
C SER A 248 10.85 7.63 22.50
N ARG A 249 11.80 6.87 21.98
CA ARG A 249 12.40 5.67 22.61
C ARG A 249 13.92 5.74 22.76
N GLY A 250 14.59 6.66 22.05
CA GLY A 250 16.02 6.91 22.17
C GLY A 250 16.89 5.66 21.98
N GLU A 251 17.77 5.39 22.93
CA GLU A 251 18.74 4.28 22.90
C GLU A 251 18.09 2.89 22.75
N ARG A 252 16.90 2.69 23.34
CA ARG A 252 16.18 1.40 23.17
C ARG A 252 15.83 1.12 21.70
N TYR A 253 15.53 2.17 20.94
CA TYR A 253 15.25 1.99 19.52
C TYR A 253 16.53 1.83 18.71
N ARG A 254 17.63 2.49 19.06
CA ARG A 254 18.94 2.29 18.45
C ARG A 254 19.44 0.86 18.65
N ASP A 255 19.32 0.31 19.87
CA ASP A 255 19.63 -1.11 20.13
C ASP A 255 18.79 -2.05 19.24
N TYR A 256 17.50 -1.78 19.10
CA TYR A 256 16.64 -2.54 18.18
C TYR A 256 17.08 -2.40 16.72
N GLN A 257 17.47 -1.20 16.27
CA GLN A 257 18.00 -0.97 14.93
C GLN A 257 19.29 -1.73 14.66
N SER A 258 20.17 -1.88 15.67
CA SER A 258 21.47 -2.55 15.50
C SER A 258 21.34 -4.06 15.26
N ARG A 259 20.26 -4.69 15.70
CA ARG A 259 20.09 -6.16 15.66
C ARG A 259 18.96 -6.63 14.73
N THR A 260 18.09 -5.74 14.28
CA THR A 260 16.92 -6.13 13.47
C THR A 260 16.93 -5.45 12.12
N SER A 261 16.73 -6.23 11.06
CA SER A 261 16.64 -5.73 9.68
C SER A 261 15.58 -4.64 9.55
N MET A 262 15.85 -3.65 8.73
CA MET A 262 14.93 -2.54 8.49
C MET A 262 13.65 -2.99 7.78
N PHE A 263 13.77 -3.76 6.69
CA PHE A 263 12.66 -4.08 5.79
C PHE A 263 12.49 -5.58 5.54
N PHE A 264 13.47 -6.24 4.94
CA PHE A 264 13.38 -7.67 4.66
C PHE A 264 13.47 -8.47 5.96
N PRO A 265 12.57 -9.47 6.18
CA PRO A 265 12.64 -10.34 7.35
C PRO A 265 13.91 -11.21 7.33
N LEU A 266 14.93 -10.80 8.09
CA LEU A 266 16.20 -11.50 8.23
C LEU A 266 16.38 -11.96 9.67
N PRO A 267 17.14 -13.07 9.92
CA PRO A 267 17.47 -13.47 11.26
C PRO A 267 18.11 -12.32 12.04
N PRO A 268 17.70 -12.08 13.30
CA PRO A 268 18.25 -11.01 14.11
C PRO A 268 19.76 -11.26 14.35
N GLN A 269 20.54 -10.20 14.22
CA GLN A 269 21.97 -10.24 14.53
C GLN A 269 22.18 -10.27 16.04
N LYS A 270 23.24 -10.93 16.50
CA LYS A 270 23.66 -10.82 17.89
C LYS A 270 24.10 -9.38 18.11
N GLY A 271 23.42 -8.67 19.02
CA GLY A 271 23.78 -7.30 19.36
C GLY A 271 25.25 -7.24 19.79
N VAL A 272 25.97 -6.26 19.29
CA VAL A 272 27.31 -5.93 19.83
C VAL A 272 27.06 -5.39 21.22
N VAL A 273 27.34 -6.21 22.24
CA VAL A 273 27.39 -5.73 23.63
C VAL A 273 28.63 -4.83 23.70
N THR A 274 28.40 -3.52 23.63
CA THR A 274 29.43 -2.51 23.95
C THR A 274 29.37 -2.18 25.43
#